data_cd96fdfc2fe722f14500fb54b3c24549
#
_entry.id   cd96fdfc2fe722f14500fb54b3c24549
#
_cell.length_a   1.000
_cell.length_b   1.000
_cell.length_c   1.000
_cell.angle_alpha   90.00
_cell.angle_beta   90.00
_cell.angle_gamma   90.00
#
_symmetry.space_group_name_H-M   'P 1'
#
loop_
_entity.id
_entity.type
_entity.pdbx_description
1 polymer ?
#
loop_
_entity_poly.entity_id
_entity_poly.type
_entity_poly.pdbx_seq_one_letter_code
_entity_poly.pdbx_strand_id
1 'polypeptide(L)'
;MGFPSPAADYVETRISLVQQLISQPAATYFMRASRSHFREGIIQGALLVVDASLTACDGSLLICAIDGEFRIKRYRTHPQPHLINLENGRREALPVDDDAYSSAPAIFGVITYIINARNGEFDDCPVM
;
A
#
# COMPACT_ATOMS: atom_id res chain seq x y z
N MET A 1 -16.85 11.16 41.84
CA MET A 1 -15.88 10.98 40.75
C MET A 1 -16.57 10.30 39.55
N GLY A 2 -16.72 10.99 38.49
CA GLY A 2 -17.39 10.45 37.30
C GLY A 2 -16.44 9.63 36.46
N PHE A 3 -16.95 8.61 35.82
CA PHE A 3 -16.21 7.88 34.80
C PHE A 3 -16.06 8.77 33.57
N PRO A 4 -14.92 8.67 32.85
CA PRO A 4 -14.78 9.39 31.59
C PRO A 4 -15.87 8.95 30.61
N SER A 5 -16.30 9.89 29.77
CA SER A 5 -17.30 9.58 28.76
C SER A 5 -16.74 8.53 27.80
N PRO A 6 -17.47 7.45 27.49
CA PRO A 6 -17.01 6.47 26.50
C PRO A 6 -16.70 7.10 25.14
N ALA A 7 -17.41 8.15 24.75
CA ALA A 7 -17.16 8.85 23.49
C ALA A 7 -15.79 9.54 23.48
N ALA A 8 -15.35 10.12 24.60
CA ALA A 8 -14.05 10.76 24.70
C ALA A 8 -12.92 9.73 24.57
N ASP A 9 -13.06 8.57 25.21
CA ASP A 9 -12.08 7.48 25.13
C ASP A 9 -11.95 6.95 23.70
N TYR A 10 -13.05 6.79 22.99
CA TYR A 10 -13.04 6.33 21.60
C TYR A 10 -12.35 7.33 20.69
N VAL A 11 -12.56 8.63 20.90
CA VAL A 11 -11.89 9.66 20.10
C VAL A 11 -10.39 9.62 20.31
N GLU A 12 -9.90 9.53 21.53
CA GLU A 12 -8.48 9.45 21.84
C GLU A 12 -7.85 8.18 21.24
N THR A 13 -8.50 7.04 21.37
CA THR A 13 -8.03 5.77 20.83
C THR A 13 -7.91 5.85 19.30
N ARG A 14 -8.88 6.46 18.64
CA ARG A 14 -8.87 6.60 17.19
C ARG A 14 -7.71 7.45 16.70
N ILE A 15 -7.44 8.59 17.37
CA ILE A 15 -6.31 9.47 17.02
C ILE A 15 -4.98 8.74 17.24
N SER A 16 -4.83 8.06 18.37
CA SER A 16 -3.63 7.29 18.69
C SER A 16 -3.38 6.19 17.69
N LEU A 17 -4.43 5.49 17.25
CA LEU A 17 -4.31 4.43 16.26
C LEU A 17 -3.79 4.96 14.93
N VAL A 18 -4.32 6.08 14.46
CA VAL A 18 -3.86 6.70 13.22
C VAL A 18 -2.38 7.09 13.35
N GLN A 19 -1.98 7.68 14.46
CA GLN A 19 -0.58 8.04 14.70
C GLN A 19 0.33 6.83 14.72
N GLN A 20 -0.13 5.70 15.23
CA GLN A 20 0.63 4.45 15.22
C GLN A 20 0.77 3.86 13.82
N LEU A 21 -0.27 3.97 12.99
CA LEU A 21 -0.24 3.46 11.62
C LEU A 21 0.67 4.28 10.71
N ILE A 22 0.82 5.57 10.98
CA ILE A 22 1.56 6.49 10.13
C ILE A 22 2.83 6.91 10.84
N SER A 23 3.96 6.24 10.51
CA SER A 23 5.26 6.56 11.09
C SER A 23 5.95 7.74 10.41
N GLN A 24 5.69 7.95 9.12
CA GLN A 24 6.29 9.03 8.33
C GLN A 24 5.20 9.78 7.58
N PRO A 25 4.51 10.76 8.22
CA PRO A 25 3.39 11.43 7.58
C PRO A 25 3.73 12.10 6.24
N ALA A 26 4.93 12.67 6.12
CA ALA A 26 5.36 13.35 4.89
C ALA A 26 5.56 12.38 3.72
N ALA A 27 5.76 11.09 3.98
CA ALA A 27 5.98 10.07 2.95
C ALA A 27 4.82 9.08 2.85
N THR A 28 3.72 9.32 3.55
CA THR A 28 2.57 8.40 3.60
C THR A 28 1.48 8.87 2.66
N TYR A 29 0.99 7.94 1.85
CA TYR A 29 -0.08 8.16 0.89
C TYR A 29 -1.20 7.18 1.11
N PHE A 30 -2.43 7.61 0.82
CA PHE A 30 -3.62 6.76 0.90
C PHE A 30 -4.15 6.55 -0.51
N MET A 31 -4.35 5.32 -0.88
CA MET A 31 -4.85 4.95 -2.21
C MET A 31 -5.95 3.90 -2.08
N ARG A 32 -6.85 3.86 -3.05
CA ARG A 32 -7.89 2.83 -3.11
C ARG A 32 -7.49 1.78 -4.15
N ALA A 33 -7.69 0.51 -3.80
CA ALA A 33 -7.44 -0.57 -4.74
C ALA A 33 -8.51 -0.57 -5.84
N SER A 34 -8.07 -0.50 -7.09
CA SER A 34 -8.98 -0.55 -8.23
C SER A 34 -9.47 -1.96 -8.55
N ARG A 35 -8.77 -2.97 -8.05
CA ARG A 35 -9.08 -4.39 -8.29
C ARG A 35 -8.90 -5.19 -7.01
N SER A 36 -9.57 -6.34 -6.95
CA SER A 36 -9.36 -7.29 -5.87
C SER A 36 -8.13 -8.16 -6.15
N HIS A 37 -7.37 -8.43 -5.08
CA HIS A 37 -6.27 -9.39 -5.06
C HIS A 37 -6.49 -10.26 -3.83
N PHE A 38 -7.38 -11.23 -3.93
CA PHE A 38 -7.87 -11.97 -2.75
C PHE A 38 -6.78 -12.70 -2.01
N ARG A 39 -5.78 -13.22 -2.72
CA ARG A 39 -4.64 -13.89 -2.08
C ARG A 39 -3.83 -12.97 -1.18
N GLU A 40 -3.87 -11.67 -1.45
CA GLU A 40 -3.16 -10.66 -0.67
C GLU A 40 -4.07 -9.98 0.36
N GLY A 41 -5.32 -10.40 0.45
CA GLY A 41 -6.28 -9.78 1.36
C GLY A 41 -6.78 -8.43 0.91
N ILE A 42 -6.69 -8.12 -0.38
CA ILE A 42 -7.14 -6.84 -0.94
C ILE A 42 -8.46 -7.06 -1.67
N ILE A 43 -9.48 -6.34 -1.23
CA ILE A 43 -10.79 -6.29 -1.90
C ILE A 43 -10.87 -5.00 -2.68
N GLN A 44 -11.49 -5.03 -3.85
CA GLN A 44 -11.70 -3.82 -4.65
C GLN A 44 -12.30 -2.71 -3.78
N GLY A 45 -11.71 -1.52 -3.85
CA GLY A 45 -12.10 -0.38 -3.01
C GLY A 45 -11.37 -0.31 -1.68
N ALA A 46 -10.53 -1.29 -1.33
CA ALA A 46 -9.75 -1.26 -0.09
C ALA A 46 -8.88 -0.02 0.00
N LEU A 47 -8.73 0.49 1.21
CA LEU A 47 -7.81 1.59 1.49
C LEU A 47 -6.41 1.02 1.71
N LEU A 48 -5.48 1.50 0.90
CA LEU A 48 -4.07 1.12 0.99
C LEU A 48 -3.30 2.26 1.63
N VAL A 49 -2.57 1.95 2.69
CA VAL A 49 -1.64 2.90 3.30
C VAL A 49 -0.26 2.60 2.73
N VAL A 50 0.33 3.59 2.06
CA VAL A 50 1.57 3.42 1.30
C VAL A 50 2.63 4.36 1.87
N ASP A 51 3.78 3.81 2.22
CA ASP A 51 4.91 4.58 2.75
C ASP A 51 6.04 4.59 1.71
N ALA A 52 6.31 5.77 1.16
CA ALA A 52 7.33 5.95 0.14
C ALA A 52 8.75 6.02 0.72
N SER A 53 8.89 6.12 2.04
CA SER A 53 10.20 6.19 2.70
C SER A 53 10.79 4.82 3.03
N LEU A 54 9.98 3.77 3.00
CA LEU A 54 10.43 2.43 3.37
C LEU A 54 11.19 1.73 2.26
N THR A 55 12.17 0.95 2.66
CA THR A 55 12.89 0.04 1.77
C THR A 55 12.11 -1.28 1.67
N ALA A 56 11.94 -1.77 0.46
CA ALA A 56 11.26 -3.03 0.23
C ALA A 56 12.04 -4.21 0.82
N CYS A 57 11.32 -5.12 1.44
CA CYS A 57 11.84 -6.38 1.97
C CYS A 57 11.22 -7.55 1.21
N ASP A 58 11.81 -8.74 1.34
CA ASP A 58 11.24 -9.92 0.72
C ASP A 58 9.77 -10.13 1.15
N GLY A 59 8.89 -10.24 0.17
CA GLY A 59 7.46 -10.38 0.42
C GLY A 59 6.67 -9.08 0.52
N SER A 60 7.33 -7.92 0.49
CA SER A 60 6.64 -6.63 0.51
C SER A 60 5.72 -6.48 -0.69
N LEU A 61 4.56 -5.87 -0.47
CA LEU A 61 3.70 -5.41 -1.55
C LEU A 61 4.08 -3.97 -1.89
N LEU A 62 4.34 -3.71 -3.15
CA LEU A 62 4.80 -2.42 -3.65
C LEU A 62 3.76 -1.80 -4.56
N ILE A 63 3.69 -0.48 -4.52
CA ILE A 63 3.00 0.29 -5.55
C ILE A 63 4.05 0.69 -6.58
N CYS A 64 3.84 0.29 -7.83
CA CYS A 64 4.72 0.62 -8.94
C CYS A 64 3.99 1.47 -9.96
N ALA A 65 4.65 2.50 -10.48
CA ALA A 65 4.13 3.32 -11.56
C ALA A 65 4.63 2.75 -12.89
N ILE A 66 3.69 2.34 -13.73
CA ILE A 66 3.97 1.77 -15.05
C ILE A 66 3.08 2.47 -16.06
N ASP A 67 3.70 3.15 -17.04
CA ASP A 67 2.97 3.86 -18.12
C ASP A 67 1.86 4.78 -17.59
N GLY A 68 2.15 5.50 -16.50
CA GLY A 68 1.20 6.43 -15.91
C GLY A 68 0.14 5.79 -15.01
N GLU A 69 0.18 4.49 -14.80
CA GLU A 69 -0.74 3.77 -13.94
C GLU A 69 -0.03 3.19 -12.72
N PHE A 70 -0.72 3.16 -11.59
CA PHE A 70 -0.23 2.48 -10.41
C PHE A 70 -0.67 1.03 -10.42
N ARG A 71 0.29 0.14 -10.15
CA ARG A 71 0.03 -1.31 -10.04
C ARG A 71 0.66 -1.86 -8.80
N ILE A 72 0.02 -2.90 -8.24
CA ILE A 72 0.51 -3.58 -7.04
C ILE A 72 1.35 -4.78 -7.48
N LYS A 73 2.58 -4.85 -6.98
CA LYS A 73 3.51 -5.94 -7.26
C LYS A 73 4.05 -6.49 -5.94
N ARG A 74 4.44 -7.75 -5.93
CA ARG A 74 5.15 -8.34 -4.80
C ARG A 74 6.64 -8.32 -5.05
N TYR A 75 7.40 -7.91 -4.04
CA TYR A 75 8.86 -7.93 -4.09
C TYR A 75 9.37 -9.26 -3.57
N ARG A 76 10.33 -9.85 -4.28
CA ARG A 76 11.04 -11.05 -3.87
C ARG A 76 12.53 -10.86 -4.03
N THR A 77 13.32 -11.41 -3.10
CA THR A 77 14.77 -11.29 -3.11
C THR A 77 15.48 -12.52 -3.67
N HIS A 78 14.82 -13.67 -3.71
CA HIS A 78 15.44 -14.94 -4.14
C HIS A 78 14.77 -15.50 -5.39
N PRO A 79 15.53 -16.08 -6.32
CA PRO A 79 16.99 -16.22 -6.34
C PRO A 79 17.74 -14.91 -6.59
N GLN A 80 17.10 -13.94 -7.20
CA GLN A 80 17.58 -12.59 -7.43
C GLN A 80 16.44 -11.62 -7.20
N PRO A 81 16.72 -10.35 -6.86
CA PRO A 81 15.66 -9.37 -6.67
C PRO A 81 14.77 -9.25 -7.92
N HIS A 82 13.48 -9.39 -7.74
CA HIS A 82 12.49 -9.32 -8.83
C HIS A 82 11.12 -8.94 -8.27
N LEU A 83 10.23 -8.58 -9.18
CA LEU A 83 8.83 -8.33 -8.87
C LEU A 83 7.99 -9.49 -9.37
N ILE A 84 6.87 -9.74 -8.70
CA ILE A 84 5.88 -10.73 -9.13
C ILE A 84 4.60 -9.99 -9.46
N ASN A 85 4.10 -10.22 -10.67
CA ASN A 85 2.79 -9.75 -11.09
C ASN A 85 1.72 -10.55 -10.35
N LEU A 86 0.86 -9.88 -9.59
CA LEU A 86 -0.15 -10.54 -8.77
C LEU A 86 -1.28 -11.16 -9.60
N GLU A 87 -1.47 -10.71 -10.84
CA GLU A 87 -2.54 -11.22 -11.69
C GLU A 87 -2.20 -12.57 -12.33
N ASN A 88 -0.95 -12.76 -12.73
CA ASN A 88 -0.52 -13.96 -13.47
C ASN A 88 0.62 -14.74 -12.80
N GLY A 89 1.19 -14.22 -11.70
CA GLY A 89 2.29 -14.88 -10.99
C GLY A 89 3.63 -14.83 -11.71
N ARG A 90 3.76 -14.08 -12.80
CA ARG A 90 5.00 -14.01 -13.58
C ARG A 90 6.02 -13.11 -12.90
N ARG A 91 7.29 -13.48 -13.08
CA ARG A 91 8.41 -12.67 -12.61
C ARG A 91 8.63 -11.51 -13.57
N GLU A 92 8.92 -10.35 -12.99
CA GLU A 92 9.24 -9.13 -13.73
C GLU A 92 10.54 -8.54 -13.21
N ALA A 93 11.29 -7.89 -14.11
CA ALA A 93 12.55 -7.26 -13.73
C ALA A 93 12.31 -6.04 -12.84
N LEU A 94 13.24 -5.79 -11.91
CA LEU A 94 13.24 -4.56 -11.14
C LEU A 94 13.57 -3.37 -12.04
N PRO A 95 13.07 -2.17 -11.70
CA PRO A 95 13.52 -0.96 -12.38
C PRO A 95 15.02 -0.75 -12.13
N VAL A 96 15.74 -0.36 -13.20
CA VAL A 96 17.15 -0.05 -13.13
C VAL A 96 17.29 1.47 -13.06
N ASP A 97 17.90 1.97 -11.98
CA ASP A 97 18.01 3.41 -11.72
C ASP A 97 18.85 4.16 -12.75
N ASP A 98 19.74 3.46 -13.46
CA ASP A 98 20.72 4.08 -14.36
C ASP A 98 20.19 4.36 -15.76
N ASP A 99 18.95 3.94 -16.06
CA ASP A 99 18.42 4.06 -17.41
C ASP A 99 17.23 5.03 -17.43
N ALA A 100 17.53 6.30 -17.70
CA ALA A 100 16.52 7.35 -17.79
C ALA A 100 15.51 7.13 -18.93
N TYR A 101 15.79 6.21 -19.82
CA TYR A 101 14.93 5.87 -20.95
C TYR A 101 14.24 4.52 -20.78
N SER A 102 14.45 3.87 -19.65
CA SER A 102 13.82 2.59 -19.37
C SER A 102 12.33 2.76 -19.12
N SER A 103 11.53 1.91 -19.75
CA SER A 103 10.11 1.78 -19.44
C SER A 103 9.85 0.90 -18.21
N ALA A 104 10.89 0.58 -17.45
CA ALA A 104 10.79 -0.23 -16.26
C ALA A 104 9.90 0.45 -15.21
N PRO A 105 9.12 -0.32 -14.45
CA PRO A 105 8.23 0.25 -13.44
C PRO A 105 9.02 0.96 -12.34
N ALA A 106 8.64 2.19 -12.01
CA ALA A 106 9.21 2.93 -10.89
C ALA A 106 8.49 2.52 -9.60
N ILE A 107 9.25 2.22 -8.55
CA ILE A 107 8.67 1.90 -7.24
C ILE A 107 8.26 3.21 -6.58
N PHE A 108 6.96 3.34 -6.29
CA PHE A 108 6.42 4.52 -5.61
C PHE A 108 6.51 4.38 -4.10
N GLY A 109 6.16 3.23 -3.56
CA GLY A 109 6.20 2.99 -2.12
C GLY A 109 5.79 1.59 -1.74
N VAL A 110 5.88 1.31 -0.44
CA VAL A 110 5.56 0.02 0.16
C VAL A 110 4.18 0.10 0.81
N ILE A 111 3.31 -0.88 0.55
CA ILE A 111 2.02 -0.99 1.23
C ILE A 111 2.29 -1.46 2.66
N THR A 112 1.92 -0.64 3.64
CA THR A 112 2.10 -0.97 5.05
C THR A 112 0.83 -1.54 5.68
N TYR A 113 -0.34 -1.10 5.23
CA TYR A 113 -1.63 -1.57 5.74
C TYR A 113 -2.63 -1.66 4.61
N ILE A 114 -3.49 -2.66 4.73
CA ILE A 114 -4.63 -2.87 3.83
C ILE A 114 -5.87 -2.82 4.71
N ILE A 115 -6.77 -1.89 4.42
CA ILE A 115 -8.00 -1.71 5.19
C ILE A 115 -9.17 -1.95 4.27
N ASN A 116 -9.90 -3.04 4.49
CA ASN A 116 -11.08 -3.37 3.72
C ASN A 116 -12.31 -2.87 4.47
N ALA A 117 -13.13 -2.06 3.80
CA ALA A 117 -14.41 -1.67 4.37
C ALA A 117 -15.35 -2.86 4.37
N ARG A 118 -16.18 -2.96 5.40
CA ARG A 118 -17.17 -4.05 5.49
C ARG A 118 -18.12 -4.07 4.29
N ASN A 119 -18.49 -2.88 3.80
CA ASN A 119 -19.34 -2.73 2.61
C ASN A 119 -18.56 -2.66 1.29
N GLY A 120 -17.22 -2.76 1.35
CA GLY A 120 -16.38 -2.75 0.17
C GLY A 120 -16.03 -1.38 -0.40
N GLU A 121 -16.44 -0.27 0.25
CA GLU A 121 -16.19 1.07 -0.29
C GLU A 121 -15.75 2.08 0.76
N PHE A 122 -14.90 3.02 0.33
CA PHE A 122 -14.53 4.24 1.04
C PHE A 122 -14.82 5.42 0.12
N ASP A 123 -15.78 6.27 0.48
CA ASP A 123 -16.30 7.29 -0.42
C ASP A 123 -15.37 8.48 -0.63
N ASP A 124 -14.51 8.78 0.34
CA ASP A 124 -13.75 10.02 0.38
C ASP A 124 -12.29 9.89 -0.08
N CYS A 125 -11.87 8.72 -0.56
CA CYS A 125 -10.50 8.49 -0.98
C CYS A 125 -10.38 8.45 -2.50
N PRO A 126 -9.27 8.96 -3.07
CA PRO A 126 -9.05 8.86 -4.51
C PRO A 126 -8.86 7.41 -4.92
N VAL A 127 -9.39 7.07 -6.10
CA VAL A 127 -9.22 5.74 -6.70
C VAL A 127 -7.90 5.70 -7.44
N MET A 128 -7.17 4.61 -7.25
CA MET A 128 -5.94 4.36 -7.96
C MET A 128 -6.18 4.12 -9.45
#